data_365927527c2bcdbd796eb256905e076e
#
_entry.id   365927527c2bcdbd796eb256905e076e
#
_cell.length_a   1.000
_cell.length_b   1.000
_cell.length_c   1.000
_cell.angle_alpha   90.00
_cell.angle_beta   90.00
_cell.angle_gamma   90.00
#
_symmetry.space_group_name_H-M   'P 1'
#
loop_
_entity.id
_entity.type
_entity.pdbx_description
1 polymer ?
#
loop_
_entity_poly.entity_id
_entity_poly.type
_entity_poly.pdbx_seq_one_letter_code
_entity_poly.pdbx_strand_id
1 'polypeptide(L)'
;KISNSCRKLVEYNFSYEEEGSKMYFNLFDNIAIKEDAERPYAIAQFGEILSNAIIQKKLISITSSSYDVLQNNLSKIICYALKREQIANQESLTNEYSYTYFQKIVRFKLKNKKKNLQLIQESLQEFVDNKIAIESFELKNGVFVIHFLPLSPAEIEDLHFDNTKAVSVSDKLK
;
A
#
# COMPACT_ATOMS: atom_id res chain seq x y z
N LYS A 1 -24.50 -4.67 12.99
CA LYS A 1 -23.81 -4.30 11.71
C LYS A 1 -22.29 -4.61 11.77
N ILE A 2 -21.61 -4.30 12.88
CA ILE A 2 -20.16 -4.54 13.07
C ILE A 2 -19.83 -6.03 12.98
N SER A 3 -20.59 -6.89 13.65
CA SER A 3 -20.40 -8.34 13.66
C SER A 3 -20.40 -8.96 12.25
N ASN A 4 -21.33 -8.55 11.37
CA ASN A 4 -21.38 -9.04 9.99
C ASN A 4 -20.18 -8.57 9.14
N SER A 5 -19.66 -7.37 9.38
CA SER A 5 -18.48 -6.87 8.70
C SER A 5 -17.22 -7.60 9.14
N CYS A 6 -17.04 -7.85 10.43
CA CYS A 6 -15.93 -8.62 10.98
C CYS A 6 -15.93 -10.06 10.46
N ARG A 7 -17.11 -10.71 10.43
CA ARG A 7 -17.26 -12.06 9.85
C ARG A 7 -16.79 -12.12 8.40
N LYS A 8 -17.21 -11.16 7.58
CA LYS A 8 -16.78 -11.07 6.17
C LYS A 8 -15.27 -10.89 6.02
N LEU A 9 -14.62 -10.15 6.92
CA LEU A 9 -13.16 -9.96 6.88
C LEU A 9 -12.40 -11.26 7.17
N VAL A 10 -12.90 -12.11 8.08
CA VAL A 10 -12.29 -13.42 8.37
C VAL A 10 -12.55 -14.41 7.23
N GLU A 11 -13.74 -14.37 6.62
CA GLU A 11 -14.12 -15.26 5.52
C GLU A 11 -13.50 -14.88 4.18
N TYR A 12 -12.90 -13.67 4.06
CA TYR A 12 -12.37 -13.18 2.79
C TYR A 12 -11.00 -13.79 2.48
N ASN A 13 -10.96 -14.61 1.42
CA ASN A 13 -9.73 -15.22 0.92
C ASN A 13 -9.06 -14.34 -0.12
N PHE A 14 -7.78 -14.08 0.08
CA PHE A 14 -6.91 -13.46 -0.90
C PHE A 14 -6.18 -14.53 -1.70
N SER A 15 -5.87 -14.25 -2.95
CA SER A 15 -4.99 -15.09 -3.75
C SER A 15 -3.86 -14.28 -4.35
N TYR A 16 -2.68 -14.84 -4.33
CA TYR A 16 -1.48 -14.32 -4.97
C TYR A 16 -0.94 -15.37 -5.94
N GLU A 17 -0.55 -14.96 -7.13
CA GLU A 17 -0.04 -15.85 -8.16
C GLU A 17 1.31 -15.32 -8.66
N GLU A 18 2.35 -16.14 -8.58
CA GLU A 18 3.70 -15.85 -9.04
C GLU A 18 4.34 -17.10 -9.61
N GLU A 19 4.96 -16.99 -10.77
CA GLU A 19 5.75 -18.05 -11.44
C GLU A 19 5.04 -19.41 -11.51
N GLY A 20 3.71 -19.42 -11.75
CA GLY A 20 2.92 -20.64 -11.85
C GLY A 20 2.48 -21.24 -10.52
N SER A 21 2.84 -20.61 -9.40
CA SER A 21 2.35 -20.97 -8.06
C SER A 21 1.22 -20.04 -7.65
N LYS A 22 0.15 -20.61 -7.07
CA LYS A 22 -0.98 -19.85 -6.57
C LYS A 22 -1.15 -20.08 -5.08
N MET A 23 -1.09 -19.00 -4.31
CA MET A 23 -1.24 -19.02 -2.86
C MET A 23 -2.59 -18.41 -2.46
N TYR A 24 -3.28 -19.03 -1.54
CA TYR A 24 -4.50 -18.52 -0.93
C TYR A 24 -4.25 -18.24 0.54
N PHE A 25 -4.73 -17.11 1.06
CA PHE A 25 -4.55 -16.74 2.46
C PHE A 25 -5.64 -15.80 2.95
N ASN A 26 -5.83 -15.76 4.27
CA ASN A 26 -6.70 -14.82 4.94
C ASN A 26 -5.88 -13.71 5.59
N LEU A 27 -6.42 -12.48 5.63
CA LEU A 27 -5.78 -11.38 6.36
C LEU A 27 -5.88 -11.56 7.87
N PHE A 28 -6.99 -12.15 8.32
CA PHE A 28 -7.26 -12.41 9.73
C PHE A 28 -7.61 -13.86 9.94
N ASP A 29 -7.00 -14.50 10.94
CA ASP A 29 -7.36 -15.85 11.38
C ASP A 29 -8.65 -15.83 12.20
N ASN A 30 -8.79 -14.82 13.06
CA ASN A 30 -10.01 -14.61 13.83
C ASN A 30 -10.19 -13.14 14.23
N ILE A 31 -11.45 -12.79 14.53
CA ILE A 31 -11.83 -11.51 15.11
C ILE A 31 -12.83 -11.80 16.25
N ALA A 32 -12.45 -11.47 17.48
CA ALA A 32 -13.31 -11.54 18.64
C ALA A 32 -13.90 -10.16 18.94
N ILE A 33 -15.23 -10.10 19.18
CA ILE A 33 -15.93 -8.87 19.52
C ILE A 33 -16.40 -8.95 20.97
N LYS A 34 -16.09 -7.92 21.74
CA LYS A 34 -16.55 -7.73 23.12
C LYS A 34 -17.58 -6.61 23.14
N GLU A 35 -18.87 -7.00 23.01
CA GLU A 35 -19.98 -6.04 22.93
C GLU A 35 -20.46 -5.57 24.31
N ASP A 36 -20.26 -6.36 25.36
CA ASP A 36 -20.67 -6.17 26.74
C ASP A 36 -19.66 -5.43 27.62
N ALA A 37 -18.56 -4.98 27.03
CA ALA A 37 -17.61 -4.10 27.70
C ALA A 37 -18.17 -2.67 27.84
N GLU A 38 -17.74 -1.96 28.87
CA GLU A 38 -18.06 -0.52 29.06
C GLU A 38 -17.75 0.33 27.82
N ARG A 39 -16.70 -0.06 27.11
CA ARG A 39 -16.39 0.43 25.75
C ARG A 39 -16.24 -0.78 24.83
N PRO A 40 -17.20 -1.05 23.93
CA PRO A 40 -17.10 -2.16 23.00
C PRO A 40 -15.83 -2.11 22.16
N TYR A 41 -15.16 -3.24 22.01
CA TYR A 41 -13.94 -3.35 21.21
C TYR A 41 -13.88 -4.69 20.46
N ALA A 42 -13.05 -4.73 19.42
CA ALA A 42 -12.74 -5.96 18.70
C ALA A 42 -11.24 -6.26 18.83
N ILE A 43 -10.92 -7.53 18.99
CA ILE A 43 -9.55 -8.07 18.93
C ILE A 43 -9.44 -8.85 17.63
N ALA A 44 -8.49 -8.48 16.77
CA ALA A 44 -8.22 -9.17 15.52
C ALA A 44 -6.85 -9.85 15.60
N GLN A 45 -6.79 -11.12 15.23
CA GLN A 45 -5.56 -11.86 15.02
C GLN A 45 -5.26 -11.92 13.55
N PHE A 46 -4.10 -11.41 13.13
CA PHE A 46 -3.66 -11.48 11.75
C PHE A 46 -3.34 -12.92 11.33
N GLY A 47 -3.66 -13.27 10.11
CA GLY A 47 -3.26 -14.52 9.49
C GLY A 47 -1.74 -14.67 9.44
N GLU A 48 -1.26 -15.91 9.39
CA GLU A 48 0.17 -16.25 9.49
C GLU A 48 1.03 -15.47 8.49
N ILE A 49 0.59 -15.37 7.23
CA ILE A 49 1.36 -14.67 6.17
C ILE A 49 1.52 -13.19 6.51
N LEU A 50 0.45 -12.52 6.95
CA LEU A 50 0.51 -11.11 7.31
C LEU A 50 1.32 -10.91 8.59
N SER A 51 1.14 -11.77 9.60
CA SER A 51 1.93 -11.76 10.83
C SER A 51 3.43 -11.89 10.54
N ASN A 52 3.80 -12.84 9.68
CA ASN A 52 5.20 -13.03 9.27
C ASN A 52 5.75 -11.83 8.47
N ALA A 53 4.93 -11.23 7.60
CA ALA A 53 5.34 -10.03 6.86
C ALA A 53 5.58 -8.83 7.79
N ILE A 54 4.74 -8.67 8.84
CA ILE A 54 4.92 -7.65 9.88
C ILE A 54 6.19 -7.91 10.68
N ILE A 55 6.38 -9.15 11.17
CA ILE A 55 7.55 -9.55 11.98
C ILE A 55 8.85 -9.39 11.15
N GLN A 56 8.84 -9.79 9.88
CA GLN A 56 9.98 -9.69 8.99
C GLN A 56 10.16 -8.29 8.38
N LYS A 57 9.31 -7.33 8.75
CA LYS A 57 9.34 -5.94 8.26
C LYS A 57 9.30 -5.82 6.73
N LYS A 58 8.60 -6.72 6.08
CA LYS A 58 8.35 -6.69 4.62
C LYS A 58 7.20 -5.75 4.23
N LEU A 59 6.68 -4.98 5.18
CA LEU A 59 5.62 -4.00 4.96
C LEU A 59 6.23 -2.61 4.77
N ILE A 60 5.67 -1.88 3.83
CA ILE A 60 6.01 -0.48 3.61
C ILE A 60 5.09 0.37 4.49
N SER A 61 5.67 1.20 5.34
CA SER A 61 4.93 2.21 6.08
C SER A 61 4.62 3.39 5.15
N ILE A 62 3.36 3.78 5.10
CA ILE A 62 2.93 5.03 4.47
C ILE A 62 2.33 5.89 5.56
N THR A 63 2.88 7.10 5.74
CA THR A 63 2.31 8.03 6.70
C THR A 63 0.90 8.42 6.29
N SER A 64 -0.05 8.36 7.21
CA SER A 64 -1.45 8.74 6.96
C SER A 64 -1.55 10.17 6.41
N SER A 65 -0.69 11.07 6.87
CA SER A 65 -0.63 12.45 6.39
C SER A 65 -0.42 12.57 4.87
N SER A 66 0.43 11.73 4.28
CA SER A 66 0.64 11.72 2.82
C SER A 66 -0.58 11.22 2.06
N TYR A 67 -1.35 10.28 2.64
CA TYR A 67 -2.55 9.76 2.03
C TYR A 67 -3.76 10.69 2.18
N ASP A 68 -3.87 11.34 3.33
CA ASP A 68 -5.03 12.17 3.68
C ASP A 68 -5.12 13.46 2.87
N VAL A 69 -4.00 14.00 2.40
CA VAL A 69 -3.98 15.20 1.54
C VAL A 69 -4.44 14.93 0.11
N LEU A 70 -4.39 13.67 -0.35
CA LEU A 70 -4.84 13.29 -1.68
C LEU A 70 -6.37 13.37 -1.78
N GLN A 71 -6.86 14.12 -2.75
CA GLN A 71 -8.29 14.30 -2.99
C GLN A 71 -8.83 13.33 -4.05
N ASN A 72 -8.01 13.02 -5.06
CA ASN A 72 -8.41 12.14 -6.14
C ASN A 72 -8.37 10.68 -5.69
N ASN A 73 -9.47 9.95 -5.90
CA ASN A 73 -9.57 8.54 -5.56
C ASN A 73 -8.54 7.68 -6.31
N LEU A 74 -8.17 8.04 -7.54
CA LEU A 74 -7.15 7.33 -8.29
C LEU A 74 -5.78 7.52 -7.66
N SER A 75 -5.44 8.74 -7.21
CA SER A 75 -4.21 9.01 -6.47
C SER A 75 -4.12 8.16 -5.21
N LYS A 76 -5.21 8.05 -4.44
CA LYS A 76 -5.26 7.19 -3.26
C LYS A 76 -4.97 5.72 -3.59
N ILE A 77 -5.50 5.20 -4.69
CA ILE A 77 -5.27 3.81 -5.12
C ILE A 77 -3.81 3.59 -5.52
N ILE A 78 -3.19 4.53 -6.25
CA ILE A 78 -1.82 4.36 -6.75
C ILE A 78 -0.75 4.80 -5.73
N CYS A 79 -1.13 5.46 -4.63
CA CYS A 79 -0.21 5.99 -3.62
C CYS A 79 0.75 4.92 -3.10
N TYR A 80 0.21 3.78 -2.70
CA TYR A 80 1.03 2.67 -2.21
C TYR A 80 2.03 2.16 -3.25
N ALA A 81 1.58 1.99 -4.51
CA ALA A 81 2.43 1.53 -5.59
C ALA A 81 3.57 2.51 -5.87
N LEU A 82 3.27 3.83 -5.93
CA LEU A 82 4.29 4.86 -6.15
C LEU A 82 5.28 4.97 -4.99
N LYS A 83 4.83 4.83 -3.74
CA LYS A 83 5.73 4.79 -2.59
C LYS A 83 6.66 3.59 -2.63
N ARG A 84 6.16 2.42 -2.99
CA ARG A 84 7.00 1.22 -3.21
C ARG A 84 8.03 1.45 -4.32
N GLU A 85 7.62 2.04 -5.42
CA GLU A 85 8.54 2.36 -6.53
C GLU A 85 9.57 3.43 -6.13
N GLN A 86 9.18 4.44 -5.35
CA GLN A 86 10.12 5.40 -4.78
C GLN A 86 11.22 4.69 -3.97
N ILE A 87 10.85 3.75 -3.10
CA ILE A 87 11.80 2.99 -2.29
C ILE A 87 12.72 2.14 -3.17
N ALA A 88 12.16 1.49 -4.20
CA ALA A 88 12.92 0.61 -5.08
C ALA A 88 13.91 1.37 -6.01
N ASN A 89 13.65 2.64 -6.30
CA ASN A 89 14.42 3.43 -7.26
C ASN A 89 15.33 4.49 -6.61
N GLN A 90 15.75 4.33 -5.36
CA GLN A 90 16.56 5.33 -4.66
C GLN A 90 17.93 5.60 -5.31
N GLU A 91 18.49 4.67 -6.06
CA GLU A 91 19.77 4.86 -6.74
C GLU A 91 19.66 5.76 -7.98
N SER A 92 18.63 5.56 -8.80
CA SER A 92 18.43 6.31 -10.05
C SER A 92 17.47 7.49 -9.90
N LEU A 93 16.57 7.44 -8.93
CA LEU A 93 15.44 8.35 -8.73
C LEU A 93 14.55 8.54 -9.96
N THR A 94 14.67 7.68 -10.97
CA THR A 94 13.93 7.77 -12.21
C THR A 94 13.59 6.38 -12.72
N ASN A 95 12.36 6.19 -13.17
CA ASN A 95 11.95 4.95 -13.82
C ASN A 95 10.81 5.19 -14.83
N GLU A 96 10.61 4.23 -15.73
CA GLU A 96 9.62 4.29 -16.79
C GLU A 96 8.47 3.33 -16.54
N TYR A 97 7.24 3.82 -16.70
CA TYR A 97 6.03 3.04 -16.45
C TYR A 97 5.08 3.10 -17.65
N SER A 98 4.77 1.96 -18.20
CA SER A 98 3.80 1.85 -19.28
C SER A 98 2.36 2.02 -18.79
N TYR A 99 1.43 2.31 -19.68
CA TYR A 99 0.00 2.26 -19.36
C TYR A 99 -0.44 0.92 -18.76
N THR A 100 0.16 -0.19 -19.20
CA THR A 100 -0.14 -1.55 -18.69
C THR A 100 0.23 -1.71 -17.22
N TYR A 101 1.29 -1.04 -16.75
CA TYR A 101 1.63 -1.01 -15.32
C TYR A 101 0.48 -0.45 -14.50
N PHE A 102 -0.06 0.71 -14.88
CA PHE A 102 -1.19 1.32 -14.17
C PHE A 102 -2.47 0.48 -14.27
N GLN A 103 -2.69 -0.22 -15.39
CA GLN A 103 -3.83 -1.14 -15.52
C GLN A 103 -3.79 -2.32 -14.55
N LYS A 104 -2.59 -2.77 -14.14
CA LYS A 104 -2.44 -3.84 -13.12
C LYS A 104 -2.82 -3.37 -11.73
N ILE A 105 -2.62 -2.08 -11.43
CA ILE A 105 -2.90 -1.48 -10.12
C ILE A 105 -4.36 -1.02 -10.05
N VAL A 106 -4.86 -0.44 -11.16
CA VAL A 106 -6.16 0.22 -11.22
C VAL A 106 -7.08 -0.47 -12.20
N ARG A 107 -8.25 -0.89 -11.72
CA ARG A 107 -9.33 -1.37 -12.61
C ARG A 107 -10.08 -0.18 -13.20
N PHE A 108 -9.62 0.30 -14.36
CA PHE A 108 -10.31 1.37 -15.06
C PHE A 108 -11.69 0.94 -15.53
N LYS A 109 -12.72 1.66 -15.14
CA LYS A 109 -14.11 1.42 -15.60
C LYS A 109 -14.29 1.74 -17.08
N LEU A 110 -13.56 2.74 -17.57
CA LEU A 110 -13.64 3.18 -18.96
C LEU A 110 -12.66 2.38 -19.83
N LYS A 111 -13.14 1.89 -20.98
CA LYS A 111 -12.28 1.25 -22.00
C LYS A 111 -11.50 2.26 -22.85
N ASN A 112 -11.67 3.55 -22.64
CA ASN A 112 -11.02 4.62 -23.41
C ASN A 112 -9.62 4.90 -22.85
N LYS A 113 -8.59 4.39 -23.53
CA LYS A 113 -7.18 4.56 -23.14
C LYS A 113 -6.78 6.03 -22.99
N LYS A 114 -7.23 6.92 -23.90
CA LYS A 114 -6.89 8.36 -23.84
C LYS A 114 -7.40 9.01 -22.56
N LYS A 115 -8.66 8.73 -22.18
CA LYS A 115 -9.22 9.23 -20.92
C LYS A 115 -8.51 8.64 -19.70
N ASN A 116 -8.16 7.37 -19.74
CA ASN A 116 -7.44 6.74 -18.64
C ASN A 116 -6.03 7.33 -18.46
N LEU A 117 -5.32 7.62 -19.57
CA LEU A 117 -4.03 8.30 -19.51
C LEU A 117 -4.14 9.71 -18.91
N GLN A 118 -5.19 10.44 -19.26
CA GLN A 118 -5.49 11.75 -18.65
C GLN A 118 -5.72 11.63 -17.14
N LEU A 119 -6.54 10.66 -16.69
CA LEU A 119 -6.77 10.44 -15.26
C LEU A 119 -5.48 10.09 -14.50
N ILE A 120 -4.58 9.31 -15.13
CA ILE A 120 -3.27 9.02 -14.54
C ILE A 120 -2.44 10.30 -14.44
N GLN A 121 -2.40 11.13 -15.49
CA GLN A 121 -1.67 12.41 -15.46
C GLN A 121 -2.19 13.34 -14.36
N GLU A 122 -3.50 13.49 -14.23
CA GLU A 122 -4.14 14.28 -13.17
C GLU A 122 -3.76 13.77 -11.78
N SER A 123 -3.74 12.44 -11.61
CA SER A 123 -3.31 11.82 -10.36
C SER A 123 -1.82 12.03 -10.07
N LEU A 124 -0.95 11.86 -11.07
CA LEU A 124 0.49 12.10 -10.91
C LEU A 124 0.78 13.57 -10.61
N GLN A 125 0.03 14.50 -11.22
CA GLN A 125 0.15 15.92 -10.92
C GLN A 125 -0.18 16.22 -9.46
N GLU A 126 -1.22 15.59 -8.89
CA GLU A 126 -1.56 15.73 -7.48
C GLU A 126 -0.41 15.29 -6.55
N PHE A 127 0.34 14.24 -6.92
CA PHE A 127 1.54 13.82 -6.17
C PHE A 127 2.65 14.87 -6.25
N VAL A 128 2.88 15.45 -7.42
CA VAL A 128 3.87 16.53 -7.60
C VAL A 128 3.49 17.76 -6.77
N ASP A 129 2.24 18.19 -6.86
CA ASP A 129 1.72 19.39 -6.17
C ASP A 129 1.83 19.26 -4.65
N ASN A 130 1.62 18.06 -4.11
CA ASN A 130 1.73 17.77 -2.69
C ASN A 130 3.12 17.27 -2.25
N LYS A 131 4.09 17.17 -3.16
CA LYS A 131 5.45 16.65 -2.90
C LYS A 131 5.44 15.26 -2.25
N ILE A 132 4.61 14.37 -2.76
CA ILE A 132 4.48 13.00 -2.27
C ILE A 132 5.13 12.04 -3.28
N ALA A 133 6.16 11.32 -2.88
CA ALA A 133 6.86 10.28 -3.62
C ALA A 133 7.53 10.73 -4.93
N ILE A 134 6.93 11.62 -5.72
CA ILE A 134 7.45 12.03 -7.02
C ILE A 134 7.72 13.53 -7.09
N GLU A 135 8.80 13.90 -7.75
CA GLU A 135 9.20 15.28 -8.00
C GLU A 135 8.56 15.82 -9.27
N SER A 136 8.60 15.03 -10.34
CA SER A 136 8.04 15.39 -11.63
C SER A 136 7.73 14.13 -12.46
N PHE A 137 7.00 14.30 -13.55
CA PHE A 137 6.79 13.24 -14.53
C PHE A 137 6.61 13.80 -15.93
N GLU A 138 6.89 12.96 -16.93
CA GLU A 138 6.66 13.26 -18.34
C GLU A 138 5.93 12.08 -18.99
N LEU A 139 5.06 12.36 -19.96
CA LEU A 139 4.43 11.34 -20.80
C LEU A 139 5.05 11.38 -22.20
N LYS A 140 5.89 10.39 -22.51
CA LYS A 140 6.56 10.24 -23.82
C LYS A 140 6.10 8.95 -24.50
N ASN A 141 5.52 9.05 -25.68
CA ASN A 141 5.09 7.88 -26.47
C ASN A 141 4.20 6.88 -25.71
N GLY A 142 3.37 7.36 -24.77
CA GLY A 142 2.49 6.51 -23.97
C GLY A 142 3.16 5.82 -22.79
N VAL A 143 4.40 6.20 -22.45
CA VAL A 143 5.16 5.77 -21.28
C VAL A 143 5.35 6.97 -20.35
N PHE A 144 5.10 6.78 -19.07
CA PHE A 144 5.33 7.76 -18.03
C PHE A 144 6.77 7.61 -17.53
N VAL A 145 7.59 8.63 -17.74
CA VAL A 145 8.90 8.77 -17.09
C VAL A 145 8.67 9.52 -15.79
N ILE A 146 8.92 8.86 -14.66
CA ILE A 146 8.66 9.41 -13.33
C ILE A 146 9.99 9.66 -12.62
N HIS A 147 10.16 10.89 -12.12
CA HIS A 147 11.28 11.29 -11.28
C HIS A 147 10.82 11.27 -9.82
N PHE A 148 11.45 10.42 -9.02
CA PHE A 148 11.10 10.25 -7.61
C PHE A 148 11.82 11.26 -6.73
N LEU A 149 11.15 11.67 -5.65
CA LEU A 149 11.81 12.37 -4.55
C LEU A 149 12.73 11.39 -3.82
N PRO A 150 13.91 11.83 -3.34
CA PRO A 150 14.70 11.03 -2.42
C PRO A 150 13.88 10.75 -1.15
N LEU A 151 14.13 9.62 -0.50
CA LEU A 151 13.54 9.33 0.81
C LEU A 151 14.04 10.33 1.85
N SER A 152 13.16 10.83 2.68
CA SER A 152 13.52 11.66 3.82
C SER A 152 14.28 10.84 4.88
N PRO A 153 15.08 11.46 5.75
CA PRO A 153 15.76 10.74 6.84
C PRO A 153 14.80 9.94 7.72
N ALA A 154 13.59 10.45 7.98
CA ALA A 154 12.57 9.74 8.74
C ALA A 154 12.05 8.50 8.02
N GLU A 155 11.82 8.58 6.71
CA GLU A 155 11.41 7.41 5.90
C GLU A 155 12.53 6.37 5.83
N ILE A 156 13.80 6.78 5.77
CA ILE A 156 14.96 5.89 5.81
C ILE A 156 15.05 5.21 7.18
N GLU A 157 14.83 5.93 8.27
CA GLU A 157 14.84 5.38 9.62
C GLU A 157 13.72 4.34 9.80
N ASP A 158 12.51 4.62 9.28
CA ASP A 158 11.40 3.68 9.28
C ASP A 158 11.71 2.39 8.50
N LEU A 159 12.46 2.48 7.40
CA LEU A 159 12.90 1.31 6.63
C LEU A 159 14.00 0.51 7.34
N HIS A 160 14.87 1.18 8.09
CA HIS A 160 15.96 0.58 8.88
C HIS A 160 15.54 0.23 10.30
N PHE A 161 14.26 0.17 10.59
CA PHE A 161 13.73 -0.13 11.93
C PHE A 161 14.43 -1.34 12.54
N ASP A 162 15.10 -1.11 13.66
CA ASP A 162 16.01 -2.03 14.31
C ASP A 162 15.33 -3.34 14.73
N ASN A 163 15.91 -4.50 14.31
CA ASN A 163 15.40 -5.83 14.62
C ASN A 163 15.37 -6.13 16.13
N THR A 164 16.10 -5.38 16.95
CA THR A 164 16.18 -5.58 18.41
C THR A 164 14.90 -5.18 19.16
N LYS A 165 14.08 -4.28 18.59
CA LYS A 165 12.82 -3.85 19.24
C LYS A 165 11.61 -4.75 18.98
N ALA A 166 11.66 -5.64 17.98
CA ALA A 166 10.55 -6.53 17.65
C ALA A 166 10.40 -7.73 18.61
N VAL A 167 11.45 -8.05 19.38
CA VAL A 167 11.45 -9.19 20.31
C VAL A 167 10.69 -8.89 21.61
N SER A 168 10.46 -7.62 21.95
CA SER A 168 9.86 -7.27 23.25
C SER A 168 8.34 -7.39 23.32
N VAL A 169 7.64 -7.68 22.22
CA VAL A 169 6.17 -7.79 22.19
C VAL A 169 5.71 -9.20 22.61
N SER A 170 6.49 -10.25 22.30
CA SER A 170 6.16 -11.62 22.70
C SER A 170 6.33 -11.87 24.20
N ASP A 171 7.21 -11.12 24.88
CA ASP A 171 7.45 -11.26 26.32
C ASP A 171 6.42 -10.56 27.21
N LYS A 172 5.56 -9.70 26.62
CA LYS A 172 4.48 -9.00 27.33
C LYS A 172 3.12 -9.72 27.26
N LEU A 173 3.05 -10.86 26.57
CA LEU A 173 1.83 -11.64 26.39
C LEU A 173 1.88 -13.00 27.13
N LYS A 174 2.83 -13.17 28.07
CA LYS A 174 2.84 -14.26 29.05
C LYS A 174 2.19 -13.87 30.36
#